data_52eedf9ac3e47019c9c15f7fe653d699
#
_entry.id   52eedf9ac3e47019c9c15f7fe653d699
#
_cell.length_a   1.000
_cell.length_b   1.000
_cell.length_c   1.000
_cell.angle_alpha   90.00
_cell.angle_beta   90.00
_cell.angle_gamma   90.00
#
_symmetry.space_group_name_H-M   'P 1'
#
loop_
_entity.id
_entity.type
_entity.pdbx_description
1 polymer ?
#
loop_
_entity_poly.entity_id
_entity_poly.type
_entity_poly.pdbx_seq_one_letter_code
_entity_poly.pdbx_strand_id
1 'polypeptide(L)'
;MLNAECGEEMNETISPARVAINNQLLNNQQSFLFTQHSYLRGKTVATLAGTVGTQYYAVPTSIDMDHLELPVFTNINNFRYRIAYGIGQEEYNLFRSDLGVTSSPVMRWQLVNTNAGLQVELWPLPSVPQTIVFTGLLALSQMVNDTDTCVIDDLALVLYVAAEILARKGTADAADKGEKAKVYLEYLKAAFPSKFEVFNLSGEAPRFKDFYYGNNRRPVVAVLGGSS
;
A
#
# COMPACT_ATOMS: atom_id res chain seq x y z
N MET A 1 -21.62 -4.78 -15.87
CA MET A 1 -22.21 -4.16 -14.67
C MET A 1 -22.54 -2.68 -14.91
N LEU A 2 -21.58 -1.81 -15.25
CA LEU A 2 -21.82 -0.36 -15.44
C LEU A 2 -22.96 -0.02 -16.42
N ASN A 3 -23.02 -0.64 -17.58
CA ASN A 3 -24.06 -0.38 -18.58
C ASN A 3 -25.47 -0.69 -18.06
N ALA A 4 -25.63 -1.80 -17.31
CA ALA A 4 -26.92 -2.15 -16.71
C ALA A 4 -27.35 -1.09 -15.67
N GLU A 5 -26.43 -0.55 -14.89
CA GLU A 5 -26.72 0.50 -13.91
C GLU A 5 -27.06 1.84 -14.55
N CYS A 6 -26.58 2.07 -15.79
CA CYS A 6 -26.93 3.25 -16.60
C CYS A 6 -28.22 3.08 -17.42
N GLY A 7 -28.93 1.95 -17.29
CA GLY A 7 -30.16 1.67 -18.04
C GLY A 7 -29.93 1.40 -19.54
N GLU A 8 -28.74 0.93 -19.90
CA GLU A 8 -28.36 0.61 -21.28
C GLU A 8 -28.54 -0.88 -21.56
N GLU A 9 -28.98 -1.24 -22.75
CA GLU A 9 -29.12 -2.64 -23.11
C GLU A 9 -27.76 -3.35 -23.13
N MET A 10 -27.65 -4.52 -22.52
CA MET A 10 -26.41 -5.28 -22.44
C MET A 10 -25.90 -5.80 -23.79
N ASN A 11 -26.72 -5.75 -24.83
CA ASN A 11 -26.43 -6.25 -26.18
C ASN A 11 -25.98 -5.17 -27.15
N GLU A 12 -25.95 -3.90 -26.78
CA GLU A 12 -25.41 -2.85 -27.63
C GLU A 12 -23.90 -2.96 -27.80
N THR A 13 -23.47 -2.97 -29.06
CA THR A 13 -22.03 -2.87 -29.37
C THR A 13 -21.52 -1.47 -28.98
N ILE A 14 -20.82 -1.38 -27.89
CA ILE A 14 -20.27 -0.10 -27.39
C ILE A 14 -19.15 0.35 -28.31
N SER A 15 -19.19 1.60 -28.75
CA SER A 15 -18.11 2.15 -29.59
C SER A 15 -16.78 2.21 -28.78
N PRO A 16 -15.61 1.98 -29.43
CA PRO A 16 -14.31 2.07 -28.75
C PRO A 16 -14.08 3.40 -28.04
N ALA A 17 -14.57 4.50 -28.60
CA ALA A 17 -14.49 5.82 -27.97
C ALA A 17 -15.28 5.88 -26.65
N ARG A 18 -16.43 5.23 -26.58
CA ARG A 18 -17.22 5.18 -25.35
C ARG A 18 -16.60 4.28 -24.29
N VAL A 19 -15.99 3.17 -24.69
CA VAL A 19 -15.21 2.31 -23.78
C VAL A 19 -14.07 3.12 -23.16
N ALA A 20 -13.32 3.88 -23.96
CA ALA A 20 -12.23 4.72 -23.45
C ALA A 20 -12.72 5.78 -22.44
N ILE A 21 -13.86 6.43 -22.71
CA ILE A 21 -14.45 7.40 -21.77
C ILE A 21 -14.88 6.72 -20.48
N ASN A 22 -15.54 5.56 -20.56
CA ASN A 22 -15.98 4.81 -19.38
C ASN A 22 -14.78 4.36 -18.54
N ASN A 23 -13.71 3.86 -19.16
CA ASN A 23 -12.49 3.46 -18.46
C ASN A 23 -11.82 4.67 -17.77
N GLN A 24 -11.81 5.83 -18.43
CA GLN A 24 -11.29 7.06 -17.80
C GLN A 24 -12.13 7.46 -16.59
N LEU A 25 -13.47 7.38 -16.67
CA LEU A 25 -14.35 7.68 -15.55
C LEU A 25 -14.16 6.69 -14.40
N LEU A 26 -14.07 5.39 -14.70
CA LEU A 26 -13.80 4.35 -13.72
C LEU A 26 -12.47 4.59 -13.00
N ASN A 27 -11.39 4.90 -13.74
CA ASN A 27 -10.08 5.18 -13.15
C ASN A 27 -10.08 6.45 -12.29
N ASN A 28 -10.75 7.50 -12.73
CA ASN A 28 -10.85 8.75 -11.98
C ASN A 28 -11.63 8.54 -10.67
N GLN A 29 -12.77 7.85 -10.72
CA GLN A 29 -13.57 7.56 -9.54
C GLN A 29 -12.89 6.55 -8.62
N GLN A 30 -12.20 5.54 -9.17
CA GLN A 30 -11.39 4.63 -8.37
C GLN A 30 -10.30 5.39 -7.61
N SER A 31 -9.57 6.28 -8.27
CA SER A 31 -8.54 7.12 -7.64
C SER A 31 -9.12 8.02 -6.56
N PHE A 32 -10.26 8.65 -6.82
CA PHE A 32 -10.96 9.49 -5.86
C PHE A 32 -11.38 8.69 -4.61
N LEU A 33 -12.09 7.58 -4.78
CA LEU A 33 -12.55 6.74 -3.68
C LEU A 33 -11.38 6.12 -2.91
N PHE A 34 -10.33 5.69 -3.60
CA PHE A 34 -9.12 5.16 -3.00
C PHE A 34 -8.42 6.20 -2.10
N THR A 35 -8.39 7.46 -2.52
CA THR A 35 -7.76 8.54 -1.76
C THR A 35 -8.62 8.97 -0.56
N GLN A 36 -9.93 9.08 -0.75
CA GLN A 36 -10.84 9.58 0.28
C GLN A 36 -11.18 8.55 1.36
N HIS A 37 -11.18 7.27 1.02
CA HIS A 37 -11.71 6.21 1.89
C HIS A 37 -10.67 5.11 2.16
N SER A 38 -9.89 5.30 3.22
CA SER A 38 -8.83 4.34 3.61
C SER A 38 -9.35 2.93 3.89
N TYR A 39 -10.61 2.77 4.33
CA TYR A 39 -11.22 1.49 4.62
C TYR A 39 -11.52 0.65 3.36
N LEU A 40 -11.55 1.26 2.18
CA LEU A 40 -11.72 0.55 0.90
C LEU A 40 -10.41 -0.08 0.40
N ARG A 41 -9.28 0.27 1.00
CA ARG A 41 -7.97 -0.19 0.54
C ARG A 41 -7.67 -1.58 1.07
N GLY A 42 -7.47 -2.53 0.17
CA GLY A 42 -7.04 -3.89 0.51
C GLY A 42 -5.61 -3.91 1.03
N LYS A 43 -5.32 -4.81 1.97
CA LYS A 43 -3.95 -5.12 2.38
C LYS A 43 -3.33 -6.16 1.46
N THR A 44 -2.04 -6.03 1.23
CA THR A 44 -1.26 -7.00 0.47
C THR A 44 0.12 -7.20 1.07
N VAL A 45 0.76 -8.28 0.64
CA VAL A 45 2.15 -8.59 0.98
C VAL A 45 2.93 -8.67 -0.33
N ALA A 46 3.96 -7.86 -0.45
CA ALA A 46 4.90 -7.91 -1.56
C ALA A 46 6.24 -8.47 -1.10
N THR A 47 6.87 -9.25 -1.95
CA THR A 47 8.19 -9.80 -1.69
C THR A 47 9.20 -9.30 -2.71
N LEU A 48 10.42 -9.07 -2.25
CA LEU A 48 11.54 -8.67 -3.08
C LEU A 48 12.69 -9.65 -2.84
N ALA A 49 13.17 -10.26 -3.91
CA ALA A 49 14.29 -11.20 -3.84
C ALA A 49 15.62 -10.41 -3.73
N GLY A 50 16.22 -10.42 -2.55
CA GLY A 50 17.54 -9.86 -2.30
C GLY A 50 18.63 -10.80 -2.78
N THR A 51 19.42 -10.36 -3.75
CA THR A 51 20.53 -11.11 -4.36
C THR A 51 21.87 -10.66 -3.78
N VAL A 52 22.82 -11.58 -3.72
CA VAL A 52 24.16 -11.32 -3.18
C VAL A 52 24.84 -10.15 -3.90
N GLY A 53 25.39 -9.22 -3.13
CA GLY A 53 26.14 -8.09 -3.64
C GLY A 53 25.34 -7.02 -4.37
N THR A 54 24.01 -7.11 -4.40
CA THR A 54 23.14 -6.11 -5.03
C THR A 54 22.62 -5.13 -4.00
N GLN A 55 22.67 -3.85 -4.30
CA GLN A 55 22.27 -2.74 -3.43
C GLN A 55 20.86 -2.23 -3.75
N TYR A 56 20.58 -2.03 -5.05
CA TYR A 56 19.36 -1.39 -5.54
C TYR A 56 18.44 -2.37 -6.24
N TYR A 57 17.16 -2.28 -5.94
CA TYR A 57 16.13 -3.17 -6.45
C TYR A 57 14.94 -2.38 -6.94
N ALA A 58 14.26 -2.89 -7.96
CA ALA A 58 13.01 -2.31 -8.42
C ALA A 58 11.96 -2.35 -7.29
N VAL A 59 11.21 -1.28 -7.16
CA VAL A 59 10.08 -1.21 -6.21
C VAL A 59 9.01 -2.22 -6.62
N PRO A 60 8.47 -3.03 -5.68
CA PRO A 60 7.34 -3.90 -5.98
C PRO A 60 6.11 -3.09 -6.40
N THR A 61 5.55 -3.40 -7.57
CA THR A 61 4.42 -2.66 -8.15
C THR A 61 3.05 -3.04 -7.57
N SER A 62 2.97 -4.14 -6.83
CA SER A 62 1.73 -4.63 -6.23
C SER A 62 1.36 -3.95 -4.92
N ILE A 63 2.25 -3.15 -4.34
CA ILE A 63 2.07 -2.51 -3.03
C ILE A 63 2.29 -1.01 -3.13
N ASP A 64 1.49 -0.25 -2.41
CA ASP A 64 1.66 1.19 -2.24
C ASP A 64 2.78 1.45 -1.23
N MET A 65 3.93 1.94 -1.73
CA MET A 65 5.11 2.17 -0.90
C MET A 65 4.96 3.36 0.05
N ASP A 66 3.99 4.24 -0.18
CA ASP A 66 3.69 5.36 0.73
C ASP A 66 2.84 4.92 1.93
N HIS A 67 2.23 3.73 1.83
CA HIS A 67 1.33 3.18 2.84
C HIS A 67 1.77 1.78 3.30
N LEU A 68 3.04 1.66 3.67
CA LEU A 68 3.59 0.42 4.23
C LEU A 68 3.27 0.27 5.71
N GLU A 69 3.01 -0.97 6.12
CA GLU A 69 2.98 -1.35 7.53
C GLU A 69 4.40 -1.71 7.99
N LEU A 70 4.86 -1.02 9.00
CA LEU A 70 6.12 -1.38 9.64
C LEU A 70 5.89 -2.42 10.76
N PRO A 71 6.83 -3.29 11.02
CA PRO A 71 8.16 -3.37 10.43
C PRO A 71 8.21 -4.18 9.13
N VAL A 72 9.17 -3.84 8.27
CA VAL A 72 9.57 -4.68 7.13
C VAL A 72 10.48 -5.80 7.64
N PHE A 73 10.42 -6.94 6.99
CA PHE A 73 11.20 -8.11 7.41
C PHE A 73 12.06 -8.65 6.27
N THR A 74 13.17 -9.28 6.63
CA THR A 74 13.93 -10.15 5.73
C THR A 74 13.88 -11.58 6.21
N ASN A 75 13.73 -12.52 5.28
CA ASN A 75 13.74 -13.95 5.55
C ASN A 75 15.03 -14.58 5.01
N ILE A 76 15.76 -15.29 5.88
CA ILE A 76 16.98 -16.03 5.55
C ILE A 76 16.88 -17.41 6.20
N ASN A 77 16.97 -18.49 5.43
CA ASN A 77 16.98 -19.86 5.94
C ASN A 77 15.88 -20.14 6.99
N ASN A 78 14.63 -19.74 6.69
CA ASN A 78 13.46 -19.84 7.57
C ASN A 78 13.47 -18.96 8.83
N PHE A 79 14.50 -18.16 9.04
CA PHE A 79 14.50 -17.15 10.08
C PHE A 79 14.03 -15.80 9.55
N ARG A 80 13.26 -15.10 10.37
CA ARG A 80 12.69 -13.80 10.04
C ARG A 80 13.33 -12.71 10.88
N TYR A 81 13.98 -11.75 10.22
CA TYR A 81 14.65 -10.63 10.85
C TYR A 81 13.94 -9.33 10.49
N ARG A 82 13.79 -8.47 11.47
CA ARG A 82 13.24 -7.14 11.27
C ARG A 82 14.32 -6.24 10.69
N ILE A 83 13.96 -5.45 9.66
CA ILE A 83 14.81 -4.42 9.09
C ILE A 83 14.20 -3.04 9.31
N ALA A 84 15.03 -2.05 9.60
CA ALA A 84 14.59 -0.69 9.89
C ALA A 84 14.63 0.18 8.63
N TYR A 85 13.75 1.18 8.57
CA TYR A 85 13.76 2.19 7.51
C TYR A 85 14.83 3.26 7.77
N GLY A 86 15.45 3.74 6.69
CA GLY A 86 16.45 4.79 6.69
C GLY A 86 17.88 4.28 6.87
N ILE A 87 18.78 4.72 6.00
CA ILE A 87 20.21 4.43 6.02
C ILE A 87 20.90 5.74 6.31
N GLY A 88 21.48 5.87 7.50
CA GLY A 88 22.21 7.05 7.93
C GLY A 88 23.68 7.00 7.55
N GLN A 89 24.38 8.11 7.75
CA GLN A 89 25.83 8.20 7.52
C GLN A 89 26.61 7.19 8.36
N GLU A 90 26.12 6.88 9.56
CA GLU A 90 26.76 5.90 10.46
C GLU A 90 26.71 4.49 9.87
N GLU A 91 25.57 4.10 9.29
CA GLU A 91 25.41 2.80 8.65
C GLU A 91 26.32 2.64 7.44
N TYR A 92 26.43 3.69 6.61
CA TYR A 92 27.35 3.67 5.46
C TYR A 92 28.81 3.55 5.89
N ASN A 93 29.18 4.14 7.04
CA ASN A 93 30.54 4.07 7.56
C ASN A 93 30.85 2.74 8.28
N LEU A 94 29.81 2.07 8.84
CA LEU A 94 29.98 0.81 9.56
C LEU A 94 30.30 -0.35 8.60
N PHE A 95 29.64 -0.37 7.44
CA PHE A 95 29.83 -1.39 6.42
C PHE A 95 30.35 -0.73 5.14
N ARG A 96 31.60 -0.99 4.79
CA ARG A 96 32.22 -0.47 3.57
C ARG A 96 31.72 -1.23 2.33
N SER A 97 30.39 -1.22 2.11
CA SER A 97 29.80 -1.90 0.96
C SER A 97 30.16 -1.26 -0.36
N ASP A 98 30.59 0.01 -0.34
CA ASP A 98 31.27 0.69 -1.45
C ASP A 98 32.54 -0.04 -1.92
N LEU A 99 33.19 -0.77 -1.01
CA LEU A 99 34.35 -1.64 -1.29
C LEU A 99 33.96 -3.12 -1.48
N GLY A 100 32.66 -3.42 -1.69
CA GLY A 100 32.17 -4.77 -1.88
C GLY A 100 32.01 -5.59 -0.59
N VAL A 101 32.09 -4.97 0.58
CA VAL A 101 31.81 -5.67 1.84
C VAL A 101 30.34 -6.02 1.93
N THR A 102 30.05 -7.31 2.07
CA THR A 102 28.69 -7.85 2.18
C THR A 102 28.43 -8.39 3.58
N SER A 103 27.20 -8.33 4.05
CA SER A 103 26.79 -8.91 5.34
C SER A 103 25.34 -9.39 5.27
N SER A 104 24.96 -10.32 6.15
CA SER A 104 23.58 -10.80 6.31
C SER A 104 23.30 -11.07 7.78
N PRO A 105 22.06 -10.78 8.25
CA PRO A 105 20.93 -10.21 7.51
C PRO A 105 21.13 -8.75 7.09
N VAL A 106 20.40 -8.28 6.09
CA VAL A 106 20.23 -6.85 5.83
C VAL A 106 19.61 -6.20 7.08
N MET A 107 20.12 -5.03 7.48
CA MET A 107 19.67 -4.34 8.68
C MET A 107 18.77 -3.14 8.39
N ARG A 108 18.99 -2.51 7.24
CA ARG A 108 18.33 -1.27 6.85
C ARG A 108 17.84 -1.33 5.41
N TRP A 109 16.83 -0.55 5.14
CA TRP A 109 16.32 -0.31 3.81
C TRP A 109 15.84 1.13 3.68
N GLN A 110 15.80 1.65 2.46
CA GLN A 110 15.19 2.94 2.16
C GLN A 110 14.74 3.01 0.71
N LEU A 111 13.89 3.99 0.40
CA LEU A 111 13.57 4.36 -0.98
C LEU A 111 14.55 5.43 -1.44
N VAL A 112 15.10 5.26 -2.63
CA VAL A 112 16.06 6.18 -3.24
C VAL A 112 15.71 6.41 -4.71
N ASN A 113 15.83 7.66 -5.17
CA ASN A 113 15.73 7.98 -6.58
C ASN A 113 17.11 7.82 -7.23
N THR A 114 17.20 6.91 -8.18
CA THR A 114 18.39 6.70 -9.00
C THR A 114 18.12 7.10 -10.44
N ASN A 115 19.10 6.99 -11.31
CA ASN A 115 18.92 7.20 -12.76
C ASN A 115 17.92 6.20 -13.38
N ALA A 116 17.68 5.06 -12.73
CA ALA A 116 16.68 4.05 -13.14
C ALA A 116 15.28 4.31 -12.55
N GLY A 117 15.08 5.42 -11.83
CA GLY A 117 13.85 5.77 -11.12
C GLY A 117 13.88 5.42 -9.64
N LEU A 118 12.70 5.33 -9.03
CA LEU A 118 12.56 4.97 -7.62
C LEU A 118 12.93 3.51 -7.39
N GLN A 119 13.84 3.26 -6.45
CA GLN A 119 14.35 1.94 -6.10
C GLN A 119 14.36 1.72 -4.59
N VAL A 120 14.35 0.46 -4.19
CA VAL A 120 14.61 0.03 -2.82
C VAL A 120 16.11 -0.19 -2.66
N GLU A 121 16.74 0.52 -1.74
CA GLU A 121 18.11 0.31 -1.33
C GLU A 121 18.15 -0.57 -0.10
N LEU A 122 19.04 -1.57 -0.09
CA LEU A 122 19.27 -2.47 1.04
C LEU A 122 20.69 -2.27 1.59
N TRP A 123 20.82 -2.26 2.92
CA TRP A 123 22.11 -2.07 3.59
C TRP A 123 22.27 -2.95 4.83
N PRO A 124 23.44 -3.57 5.07
CA PRO A 124 24.54 -3.75 4.12
C PRO A 124 24.14 -4.59 2.92
N LEU A 125 25.03 -4.67 1.90
CA LEU A 125 24.78 -5.55 0.75
C LEU A 125 24.62 -6.99 1.21
N PRO A 126 23.62 -7.73 0.68
CA PRO A 126 23.40 -9.13 1.05
C PRO A 126 24.62 -10.01 0.77
N SER A 127 25.03 -10.82 1.73
CA SER A 127 26.06 -11.85 1.54
C SER A 127 25.48 -13.23 1.19
N VAL A 128 24.16 -13.41 1.42
CA VAL A 128 23.40 -14.60 1.02
C VAL A 128 22.06 -14.18 0.41
N PRO A 129 21.45 -15.00 -0.45
CA PRO A 129 20.11 -14.73 -0.96
C PRO A 129 19.11 -14.62 0.19
N GLN A 130 18.23 -13.63 0.12
CA GLN A 130 17.21 -13.39 1.15
C GLN A 130 15.95 -12.82 0.53
N THR A 131 14.82 -12.92 1.22
CA THR A 131 13.55 -12.38 0.77
C THR A 131 13.12 -11.24 1.68
N ILE A 132 13.00 -10.06 1.13
CA ILE A 132 12.45 -8.91 1.84
C ILE A 132 10.93 -8.95 1.71
N VAL A 133 10.23 -8.77 2.81
CA VAL A 133 8.76 -8.86 2.90
C VAL A 133 8.20 -7.52 3.32
N PHE A 134 7.46 -6.91 2.42
CA PHE A 134 6.72 -5.67 2.66
C PHE A 134 5.25 -6.01 2.88
N THR A 135 4.65 -5.43 3.89
CA THR A 135 3.20 -5.48 4.13
C THR A 135 2.67 -4.06 4.04
N GLY A 136 1.56 -3.86 3.37
CA GLY A 136 0.99 -2.52 3.21
C GLY A 136 -0.32 -2.55 2.44
N LEU A 137 -0.72 -1.42 1.92
CA LEU A 137 -1.90 -1.31 1.08
C LEU A 137 -1.60 -1.75 -0.35
N LEU A 138 -2.61 -2.31 -0.99
CA LEU A 138 -2.55 -2.66 -2.41
C LEU A 138 -2.33 -1.39 -3.24
N ALA A 139 -1.41 -1.43 -4.20
CA ALA A 139 -1.19 -0.31 -5.10
C ALA A 139 -2.40 -0.11 -6.02
N LEU A 140 -2.71 1.16 -6.31
CA LEU A 140 -3.77 1.50 -7.25
C LEU A 140 -3.33 1.15 -8.67
N SER A 141 -4.04 0.22 -9.32
CA SER A 141 -3.84 -0.13 -10.72
C SER A 141 -4.86 0.59 -11.61
N GLN A 142 -4.43 0.95 -12.82
CA GLN A 142 -5.34 1.49 -13.83
C GLN A 142 -6.06 0.36 -14.57
N MET A 143 -7.34 0.54 -14.79
CA MET A 143 -8.16 -0.34 -15.63
C MET A 143 -8.06 0.12 -17.09
N VAL A 144 -7.50 -0.71 -17.93
CA VAL A 144 -7.31 -0.43 -19.39
C VAL A 144 -8.07 -1.44 -20.22
N ASN A 145 -8.06 -2.71 -19.81
CA ASN A 145 -8.68 -3.82 -20.53
C ASN A 145 -9.96 -4.28 -19.81
N ASP A 146 -10.86 -4.90 -20.56
CA ASP A 146 -12.13 -5.43 -20.01
C ASP A 146 -11.94 -6.54 -18.97
N THR A 147 -10.75 -7.14 -18.90
CA THR A 147 -10.37 -8.16 -17.93
C THR A 147 -9.75 -7.61 -16.65
N ASP A 148 -9.46 -6.30 -16.62
CA ASP A 148 -8.84 -5.68 -15.46
C ASP A 148 -9.86 -5.61 -14.32
N THR A 149 -9.37 -5.86 -13.10
CA THR A 149 -10.18 -5.80 -11.89
C THR A 149 -9.88 -4.53 -11.11
N CYS A 150 -10.90 -3.94 -10.51
CA CYS A 150 -10.67 -2.78 -9.65
C CYS A 150 -10.03 -3.19 -8.31
N VAL A 151 -9.31 -2.25 -7.72
CA VAL A 151 -8.59 -2.47 -6.44
C VAL A 151 -9.49 -2.25 -5.24
N ILE A 152 -10.57 -1.49 -5.41
CA ILE A 152 -11.58 -1.19 -4.40
C ILE A 152 -12.84 -2.02 -4.65
N ASP A 153 -13.84 -1.86 -3.79
CA ASP A 153 -15.15 -2.51 -3.96
C ASP A 153 -15.78 -2.11 -5.31
N ASP A 154 -16.07 -3.10 -6.14
CA ASP A 154 -16.55 -2.93 -7.51
C ASP A 154 -17.96 -2.32 -7.56
N LEU A 155 -18.85 -2.69 -6.64
CA LEU A 155 -20.20 -2.14 -6.60
C LEU A 155 -20.19 -0.67 -6.19
N ALA A 156 -19.38 -0.28 -5.21
CA ALA A 156 -19.22 1.12 -4.85
C ALA A 156 -18.75 1.95 -6.04
N LEU A 157 -17.72 1.47 -6.74
CA LEU A 157 -17.18 2.15 -7.92
C LEU A 157 -18.22 2.30 -9.02
N VAL A 158 -18.93 1.22 -9.36
CA VAL A 158 -19.95 1.22 -10.42
C VAL A 158 -21.10 2.18 -10.12
N LEU A 159 -21.60 2.20 -8.86
CA LEU A 159 -22.67 3.11 -8.46
C LEU A 159 -22.28 4.59 -8.58
N TYR A 160 -21.06 4.95 -8.20
CA TYR A 160 -20.56 6.32 -8.33
C TYR A 160 -20.38 6.72 -9.79
N VAL A 161 -19.80 5.85 -10.63
CA VAL A 161 -19.64 6.13 -12.06
C VAL A 161 -20.97 6.20 -12.77
N ALA A 162 -21.92 5.31 -12.43
CA ALA A 162 -23.26 5.36 -12.99
C ALA A 162 -23.99 6.67 -12.63
N ALA A 163 -23.91 7.11 -11.38
CA ALA A 163 -24.46 8.40 -10.96
C ALA A 163 -23.85 9.57 -11.74
N GLU A 164 -22.54 9.56 -11.97
CA GLU A 164 -21.87 10.60 -12.76
C GLU A 164 -22.32 10.58 -14.25
N ILE A 165 -22.39 9.41 -14.87
CA ILE A 165 -22.86 9.28 -16.25
C ILE A 165 -24.31 9.76 -16.41
N LEU A 166 -25.20 9.37 -15.49
CA LEU A 166 -26.60 9.78 -15.49
C LEU A 166 -26.76 11.29 -15.24
N ALA A 167 -25.93 11.86 -14.35
CA ALA A 167 -25.88 13.30 -14.12
C ALA A 167 -25.46 14.08 -15.38
N ARG A 168 -24.46 13.59 -16.10
CA ARG A 168 -24.04 14.18 -17.39
C ARG A 168 -25.12 14.08 -18.48
N LYS A 169 -25.96 13.02 -18.42
CA LYS A 169 -27.13 12.87 -19.29
C LYS A 169 -28.34 13.72 -18.87
N GLY A 170 -28.29 14.33 -17.67
CA GLY A 170 -29.38 15.12 -17.11
C GLY A 170 -30.61 14.31 -16.71
N THR A 171 -30.46 13.02 -16.40
CA THR A 171 -31.57 12.14 -16.00
C THR A 171 -31.89 12.30 -14.51
N ALA A 172 -33.17 12.18 -14.14
CA ALA A 172 -33.61 12.26 -12.74
C ALA A 172 -33.03 11.14 -11.86
N ASP A 173 -32.71 9.99 -12.45
CA ASP A 173 -32.17 8.82 -11.76
C ASP A 173 -30.76 9.03 -11.19
N ALA A 174 -30.05 10.09 -11.64
CA ALA A 174 -28.71 10.40 -11.16
C ALA A 174 -28.65 10.64 -9.66
N ALA A 175 -29.63 11.36 -9.12
CA ALA A 175 -29.70 11.67 -7.68
C ALA A 175 -29.95 10.39 -6.84
N ASP A 176 -30.86 9.52 -7.29
CA ASP A 176 -31.16 8.25 -6.64
C ASP A 176 -29.94 7.31 -6.63
N LYS A 177 -29.22 7.21 -7.75
CA LYS A 177 -27.98 6.42 -7.83
C LYS A 177 -26.88 6.99 -6.95
N GLY A 178 -26.74 8.31 -6.89
CA GLY A 178 -25.77 8.97 -6.01
C GLY A 178 -26.07 8.73 -4.54
N GLU A 179 -27.33 8.73 -4.14
CA GLU A 179 -27.73 8.44 -2.77
C GLU A 179 -27.49 6.96 -2.41
N LYS A 180 -27.83 6.03 -3.30
CA LYS A 180 -27.49 4.60 -3.12
C LYS A 180 -25.99 4.36 -2.98
N ALA A 181 -25.17 5.05 -3.77
CA ALA A 181 -23.72 4.97 -3.65
C ALA A 181 -23.21 5.42 -2.27
N LYS A 182 -23.74 6.53 -1.73
CA LYS A 182 -23.39 7.02 -0.40
C LYS A 182 -23.81 6.06 0.70
N VAL A 183 -25.04 5.58 0.68
CA VAL A 183 -25.55 4.60 1.65
C VAL A 183 -24.71 3.33 1.64
N TYR A 184 -24.32 2.87 0.46
CA TYR A 184 -23.47 1.69 0.33
C TYR A 184 -22.06 1.93 0.89
N LEU A 185 -21.46 3.10 0.67
CA LEU A 185 -20.19 3.46 1.29
C LEU A 185 -20.25 3.50 2.82
N GLU A 186 -21.31 4.04 3.39
CA GLU A 186 -21.49 4.03 4.85
C GLU A 186 -21.64 2.60 5.40
N TYR A 187 -22.30 1.73 4.64
CA TYR A 187 -22.35 0.30 4.98
C TYR A 187 -20.94 -0.33 4.98
N LEU A 188 -20.15 -0.11 3.92
CA LEU A 188 -18.77 -0.61 3.85
C LEU A 188 -17.91 -0.06 4.99
N LYS A 189 -18.04 1.22 5.31
CA LYS A 189 -17.33 1.85 6.43
C LYS A 189 -17.67 1.18 7.78
N ALA A 190 -18.92 0.84 7.99
CA ALA A 190 -19.35 0.12 9.20
C ALA A 190 -18.86 -1.33 9.23
N ALA A 191 -18.81 -2.00 8.06
CA ALA A 191 -18.35 -3.37 7.93
C ALA A 191 -16.84 -3.54 8.09
N PHE A 192 -16.06 -2.51 7.68
CA PHE A 192 -14.61 -2.50 7.74
C PHE A 192 -14.09 -1.40 8.69
N PRO A 193 -14.24 -1.56 10.00
CA PRO A 193 -13.71 -0.56 10.94
C PRO A 193 -12.21 -0.43 10.75
N SER A 194 -11.76 0.77 10.42
CA SER A 194 -10.36 1.09 10.18
C SER A 194 -9.55 0.96 11.46
N LYS A 195 -8.96 -0.22 11.70
CA LYS A 195 -7.93 -0.43 12.73
C LYS A 195 -6.52 -0.36 12.17
N PHE A 196 -6.31 0.36 11.08
CA PHE A 196 -5.01 0.42 10.44
C PHE A 196 -4.32 1.73 10.79
N GLU A 197 -3.37 1.66 11.69
CA GLU A 197 -2.32 2.69 11.75
C GLU A 197 -1.42 2.50 10.54
N VAL A 198 -1.70 3.24 9.49
CA VAL A 198 -0.84 3.30 8.30
C VAL A 198 0.28 4.29 8.60
N PHE A 199 1.50 3.82 8.53
CA PHE A 199 2.67 4.68 8.66
C PHE A 199 2.90 5.40 7.33
N ASN A 200 2.82 6.73 7.36
CA ASN A 200 3.07 7.57 6.20
C ASN A 200 4.58 7.87 6.14
N LEU A 201 5.26 7.49 5.07
CA LEU A 201 6.70 7.73 4.89
C LEU A 201 7.06 9.23 4.82
N SER A 202 6.07 10.10 4.53
CA SER A 202 6.23 11.55 4.56
C SER A 202 6.18 12.15 5.98
N GLY A 203 5.78 11.37 6.98
CA GLY A 203 5.83 11.73 8.40
C GLY A 203 7.16 11.35 9.04
N GLU A 204 7.52 12.00 10.13
CA GLU A 204 8.73 11.67 10.89
C GLU A 204 8.78 10.16 11.17
N ALA A 205 9.78 9.48 10.61
CA ALA A 205 10.02 8.08 10.92
C ALA A 205 10.28 7.96 12.42
N PRO A 206 9.51 7.12 13.15
CA PRO A 206 9.76 6.94 14.57
C PRO A 206 11.22 6.54 14.77
N ARG A 207 11.92 7.30 15.56
CA ARG A 207 13.35 7.06 15.82
C ARG A 207 13.51 5.64 16.35
N PHE A 208 14.56 4.96 15.96
CA PHE A 208 14.87 3.58 16.35
C PHE A 208 14.72 3.31 17.86
N LYS A 209 14.98 4.30 18.70
CA LYS A 209 14.75 4.25 20.15
C LYS A 209 13.29 4.00 20.53
N ASP A 210 12.34 4.51 19.77
CA ASP A 210 10.93 4.39 20.11
C ASP A 210 10.41 2.97 19.89
N PHE A 211 11.00 2.23 18.93
CA PHE A 211 10.66 0.83 18.69
C PHE A 211 11.29 -0.16 19.68
N TYR A 212 12.48 0.11 20.17
CA TYR A 212 13.16 -0.78 21.11
C TYR A 212 12.85 -0.52 22.58
N TYR A 213 12.49 0.73 22.93
CA TYR A 213 12.26 1.14 24.30
C TYR A 213 10.82 1.53 24.62
N GLY A 214 9.96 1.71 23.63
CA GLY A 214 8.60 2.22 23.82
C GLY A 214 7.65 1.26 24.56
N ASN A 215 7.87 -0.04 24.53
CA ASN A 215 6.96 -1.02 25.11
C ASN A 215 7.48 -1.75 26.36
N ASN A 216 8.67 -1.43 26.88
CA ASN A 216 9.21 -2.09 28.05
C ASN A 216 9.25 -1.21 29.32
N ARG A 217 8.55 -0.09 29.33
CA ARG A 217 8.20 0.55 30.60
C ARG A 217 6.95 -0.09 31.19
N ARG A 218 7.03 -1.37 31.53
CA ARG A 218 6.27 -1.82 32.70
C ARG A 218 6.92 -1.12 33.89
N PRO A 219 6.15 -0.34 34.67
CA PRO A 219 6.68 0.12 35.94
C PRO A 219 7.07 -1.13 36.72
N VAL A 220 8.34 -1.28 37.04
CA VAL A 220 8.77 -2.22 38.04
C VAL A 220 8.15 -1.69 39.31
N VAL A 221 7.03 -2.24 39.72
CA VAL A 221 6.51 -2.05 41.06
C VAL A 221 7.50 -2.75 41.96
N ALA A 222 8.41 -1.99 42.51
CA ALA A 222 9.26 -2.47 43.62
C ALA A 222 8.28 -2.76 44.75
N VAL A 223 7.97 -4.03 44.98
CA VAL A 223 7.35 -4.48 46.20
C VAL A 223 8.42 -4.36 47.26
N LEU A 224 8.39 -3.25 47.99
CA LEU A 224 9.13 -3.12 49.25
C LEU A 224 8.49 -4.11 50.22
N GLY A 225 9.11 -5.27 50.34
CA GLY A 225 8.81 -6.22 51.39
C GLY A 225 9.12 -5.58 52.73
N GLY A 226 8.09 -5.17 53.46
CA GLY A 226 8.22 -4.82 54.86
C GLY A 226 8.50 -6.07 55.68
N SER A 227 9.67 -6.15 56.26
CA SER A 227 9.98 -7.06 57.33
C SER A 227 9.60 -6.39 58.66
N SER A 228 8.72 -7.00 59.36
CA SER A 228 8.54 -6.85 60.78
C SER A 228 8.94 -8.13 61.47
#